data_2bf37cc2e4b294fc3851cfbb47d876e0
#
_entry.id   2bf37cc2e4b294fc3851cfbb47d876e0
#
_cell.length_a   1.000
_cell.length_b   1.000
_cell.length_c   1.000
_cell.angle_alpha   90.00
_cell.angle_beta   90.00
_cell.angle_gamma   90.00
#
_symmetry.space_group_name_H-M   'P 1'
#
loop_
_entity.id
_entity.type
_entity.pdbx_description
1 polymer ?
#
loop_
_entity_poly.entity_id
_entity_poly.type
_entity_poly.pdbx_seq_one_letter_code
_entity_poly.pdbx_strand_id
1 'polypeptide(L)'
;EEELAPATEAFLSSFKGFRILSEQPLVIEWYTDAYELDAENNVYTMWPAYAGGEAPWHSLAVANLGVLNGELAYTYSKADADGVEWADFISGPSLDILSNSLDKALRTDEIPYLPTLYQYISEEEAAERYANLRNFYANYGHFWVGTGPYYLAGAYKAESVAVLTNYPAYPDEASRWDWLVER
;
A
#
# COMPACT_ATOMS: atom_id res chain seq x y z
N GLU A 1 -8.52 9.09 11.24
CA GLU A 1 -9.95 8.77 11.21
C GLU A 1 -10.34 8.05 12.50
N GLU A 2 -11.49 8.38 13.10
CA GLU A 2 -11.88 7.87 14.43
C GLU A 2 -11.94 6.34 14.49
N GLU A 3 -12.36 5.68 13.41
CA GLU A 3 -12.44 4.21 13.35
C GLU A 3 -11.08 3.53 13.44
N LEU A 4 -10.04 4.18 12.96
CA LEU A 4 -8.66 3.65 12.98
C LEU A 4 -7.88 4.08 14.22
N ALA A 5 -8.40 5.05 14.99
CA ALA A 5 -7.72 5.60 16.15
C ALA A 5 -7.34 4.53 17.19
N PRO A 6 -8.22 3.59 17.58
CA PRO A 6 -7.86 2.58 18.59
C PRO A 6 -6.71 1.67 18.16
N ALA A 7 -6.67 1.26 16.87
CA ALA A 7 -5.60 0.42 16.34
C ALA A 7 -4.29 1.20 16.25
N THR A 8 -4.36 2.47 15.84
CA THR A 8 -3.21 3.37 15.77
C THR A 8 -2.65 3.67 17.15
N GLU A 9 -3.50 3.96 18.13
CA GLU A 9 -3.10 4.19 19.52
C GLU A 9 -2.45 2.94 20.13
N ALA A 10 -3.02 1.76 19.91
CA ALA A 10 -2.45 0.49 20.36
C ALA A 10 -1.06 0.26 19.76
N PHE A 11 -0.90 0.51 18.48
CA PHE A 11 0.40 0.43 17.81
C PHE A 11 1.39 1.44 18.40
N LEU A 12 1.04 2.71 18.45
CA LEU A 12 1.92 3.78 18.92
C LEU A 12 2.31 3.64 20.40
N SER A 13 1.47 3.00 21.22
CA SER A 13 1.76 2.78 22.62
C SER A 13 2.97 1.89 22.85
N SER A 14 3.17 0.90 21.99
CA SER A 14 4.25 -0.09 22.10
C SER A 14 5.39 0.09 21.10
N PHE A 15 5.15 0.75 19.98
CA PHE A 15 6.15 0.98 18.94
C PHE A 15 7.25 1.94 19.40
N LYS A 16 8.52 1.53 19.28
CA LYS A 16 9.69 2.35 19.66
C LYS A 16 10.55 2.77 18.46
N GLY A 17 10.30 2.21 17.31
CA GLY A 17 11.02 2.54 16.07
C GLY A 17 11.44 1.31 15.27
N PHE A 18 12.10 1.58 14.16
CA PHE A 18 12.75 0.55 13.37
C PHE A 18 14.10 1.06 12.84
N ARG A 19 14.93 0.14 12.41
CA ARG A 19 16.22 0.43 11.79
C ARG A 19 16.44 -0.51 10.60
N ILE A 20 16.80 0.03 9.46
CA ILE A 20 17.27 -0.73 8.31
C ILE A 20 18.74 -1.06 8.52
N LEU A 21 19.10 -2.33 8.65
CA LEU A 21 20.47 -2.81 8.79
C LEU A 21 21.13 -3.06 7.45
N SER A 22 20.40 -3.53 6.48
CA SER A 22 20.86 -3.85 5.13
C SER A 22 19.71 -3.69 4.15
N GLU A 23 20.03 -3.25 2.94
CA GLU A 23 19.08 -3.15 1.84
C GLU A 23 19.09 -4.39 0.93
N GLN A 24 20.23 -5.12 0.89
CA GLN A 24 20.38 -6.34 0.08
C GLN A 24 21.17 -7.41 0.84
N PRO A 25 20.50 -8.46 1.37
CA PRO A 25 19.05 -8.58 1.52
C PRO A 25 18.49 -7.53 2.46
N LEU A 26 17.23 -7.18 2.29
CA LEU A 26 16.57 -6.24 3.21
C LEU A 26 16.48 -6.86 4.60
N VAL A 27 17.13 -6.21 5.57
CA VAL A 27 17.10 -6.59 6.98
C VAL A 27 16.65 -5.40 7.81
N ILE A 28 15.56 -5.58 8.54
CA ILE A 28 14.97 -4.54 9.38
C ILE A 28 14.93 -5.01 10.82
N GLU A 29 15.47 -4.21 11.73
CA GLU A 29 15.24 -4.35 13.17
C GLU A 29 14.01 -3.55 13.56
N TRP A 30 13.11 -4.19 14.28
CA TRP A 30 11.89 -3.58 14.80
C TRP A 30 11.94 -3.55 16.32
N TYR A 31 11.63 -2.40 16.91
CA TYR A 31 11.69 -2.19 18.34
C TYR A 31 10.30 -1.95 18.92
N THR A 32 9.93 -2.76 19.90
CA THR A 32 8.66 -2.66 20.63
C THR A 32 8.87 -3.00 22.11
N ASP A 33 8.04 -2.44 22.99
CA ASP A 33 7.93 -2.85 24.38
C ASP A 33 6.61 -3.59 24.66
N ALA A 34 5.93 -4.04 23.61
CA ALA A 34 4.80 -4.95 23.75
C ALA A 34 5.25 -6.23 24.46
N TYR A 35 4.50 -6.62 25.49
CA TYR A 35 4.80 -7.83 26.23
C TYR A 35 4.13 -9.04 25.58
N GLU A 36 4.93 -10.04 25.20
CA GLU A 36 4.47 -11.30 24.67
C GLU A 36 5.01 -12.45 25.52
N LEU A 37 4.11 -13.37 25.93
CA LEU A 37 4.49 -14.54 26.75
C LEU A 37 5.43 -15.50 26.00
N ASP A 38 5.35 -15.53 24.69
CA ASP A 38 6.10 -16.42 23.82
C ASP A 38 6.95 -15.65 22.78
N ALA A 39 7.63 -14.61 23.27
CA ALA A 39 8.45 -13.73 22.43
C ALA A 39 9.57 -14.46 21.70
N GLU A 40 10.04 -15.60 22.23
CA GLU A 40 11.09 -16.41 21.60
C GLU A 40 10.64 -17.06 20.28
N ASN A 41 9.35 -17.32 20.14
CA ASN A 41 8.79 -18.01 18.99
C ASN A 41 7.85 -17.10 18.15
N ASN A 42 7.66 -15.86 18.56
CA ASN A 42 6.76 -14.92 17.92
C ASN A 42 7.51 -13.77 17.27
N VAL A 43 7.27 -13.55 16.00
CA VAL A 43 7.69 -12.30 15.33
C VAL A 43 6.55 -11.31 15.47
N TYR A 44 6.65 -10.43 16.45
CA TYR A 44 5.66 -9.39 16.68
C TYR A 44 5.95 -8.19 15.77
N THR A 45 5.37 -8.20 14.59
CA THR A 45 5.34 -7.03 13.71
C THR A 45 3.90 -6.55 13.61
N MET A 46 3.50 -5.62 14.47
CA MET A 46 2.21 -4.98 14.32
C MET A 46 2.36 -3.79 13.36
N TRP A 47 1.78 -3.94 12.19
CA TRP A 47 1.64 -2.84 11.23
C TRP A 47 0.23 -2.28 11.36
N PRO A 48 0.05 -0.94 11.39
CA PRO A 48 -1.27 -0.38 11.28
C PRO A 48 -1.91 -0.84 9.95
N ALA A 49 -3.18 -1.25 10.02
CA ALA A 49 -3.93 -1.59 8.83
C ALA A 49 -4.13 -0.32 7.98
N TYR A 50 -3.69 -0.36 6.74
CA TYR A 50 -3.94 0.71 5.77
C TYR A 50 -5.15 0.35 4.90
N ALA A 51 -5.95 1.35 4.57
CA ALA A 51 -7.14 1.18 3.72
C ALA A 51 -6.80 0.62 2.32
N GLY A 52 -5.60 0.88 1.83
CA GLY A 52 -5.08 0.35 0.56
C GLY A 52 -4.39 -1.01 0.67
N GLY A 53 -4.38 -1.66 1.85
CA GLY A 53 -3.64 -2.90 2.07
C GLY A 53 -2.13 -2.72 1.91
N GLU A 54 -1.44 -3.80 1.54
CA GLU A 54 0.01 -3.81 1.27
C GLU A 54 0.32 -3.27 -0.14
N ALA A 55 -0.04 -2.02 -0.39
CA ALA A 55 0.19 -1.37 -1.66
C ALA A 55 1.59 -0.72 -1.73
N PRO A 56 2.18 -0.59 -2.91
CA PRO A 56 3.41 0.15 -3.08
C PRO A 56 3.19 1.65 -2.73
N TRP A 57 4.23 2.29 -2.19
CA TRP A 57 4.12 3.64 -1.63
C TRP A 57 3.53 4.67 -2.59
N HIS A 58 3.83 4.58 -3.89
CA HIS A 58 3.34 5.52 -4.90
C HIS A 58 1.83 5.42 -5.13
N SER A 59 1.23 4.25 -4.97
CA SER A 59 -0.23 4.09 -5.01
C SER A 59 -0.89 4.76 -3.80
N LEU A 60 -0.31 4.60 -2.61
CA LEU A 60 -0.78 5.27 -1.39
C LEU A 60 -0.57 6.78 -1.45
N ALA A 61 0.55 7.24 -2.02
CA ALA A 61 0.82 8.66 -2.20
C ALA A 61 -0.26 9.35 -3.04
N VAL A 62 -0.67 8.73 -4.12
CA VAL A 62 -1.75 9.25 -4.99
C VAL A 62 -3.08 9.35 -4.24
N ALA A 63 -3.43 8.35 -3.43
CA ALA A 63 -4.63 8.42 -2.59
C ALA A 63 -4.51 9.48 -1.50
N ASN A 64 -3.33 9.59 -0.86
CA ASN A 64 -3.08 10.63 0.14
C ASN A 64 -3.25 12.05 -0.45
N LEU A 65 -2.84 12.29 -1.69
CA LEU A 65 -3.10 13.57 -2.35
C LEU A 65 -4.59 13.87 -2.49
N GLY A 66 -5.40 12.87 -2.86
CA GLY A 66 -6.86 13.02 -2.90
C GLY A 66 -7.47 13.32 -1.53
N VAL A 67 -6.97 12.65 -0.48
CA VAL A 67 -7.41 12.90 0.92
C VAL A 67 -6.99 14.29 1.39
N LEU A 68 -5.75 14.71 1.12
CA LEU A 68 -5.25 16.03 1.49
C LEU A 68 -5.98 17.17 0.76
N ASN A 69 -6.44 16.91 -0.45
CA ASN A 69 -7.27 17.86 -1.20
C ASN A 69 -8.74 17.90 -0.71
N GLY A 70 -9.15 17.01 0.20
CA GLY A 70 -10.54 16.91 0.68
C GLY A 70 -11.48 16.30 -0.35
N GLU A 71 -10.99 15.44 -1.23
CA GLU A 71 -11.77 14.79 -2.29
C GLU A 71 -12.05 13.32 -1.98
N LEU A 72 -11.20 12.69 -1.12
CA LEU A 72 -11.29 11.29 -0.72
C LEU A 72 -11.25 11.13 0.80
N ALA A 73 -11.81 10.03 1.29
CA ALA A 73 -11.58 9.52 2.64
C ALA A 73 -11.33 8.00 2.60
N TYR A 74 -10.53 7.49 3.55
CA TYR A 74 -10.18 6.07 3.60
C TYR A 74 -11.26 5.19 4.23
N THR A 75 -12.18 5.76 5.01
CA THR A 75 -13.30 5.01 5.59
C THR A 75 -14.64 5.52 5.09
N TYR A 76 -15.62 4.64 5.05
CA TYR A 76 -16.99 5.00 4.64
C TYR A 76 -17.61 6.05 5.55
N SER A 77 -17.44 5.92 6.86
CA SER A 77 -18.00 6.87 7.82
C SER A 77 -17.40 8.25 7.68
N LYS A 78 -16.11 8.34 7.39
CA LYS A 78 -15.45 9.62 7.12
C LYS A 78 -15.91 10.21 5.79
N ALA A 79 -16.01 9.40 4.74
CA ALA A 79 -16.49 9.83 3.44
C ALA A 79 -17.93 10.39 3.53
N ASP A 80 -18.83 9.71 4.24
CA ASP A 80 -20.20 10.13 4.45
C ASP A 80 -20.28 11.41 5.29
N ALA A 81 -19.52 11.49 6.38
CA ALA A 81 -19.50 12.64 7.26
C ALA A 81 -18.97 13.93 6.58
N ASP A 82 -17.97 13.78 5.72
CA ASP A 82 -17.34 14.90 5.02
C ASP A 82 -18.02 15.20 3.66
N GLY A 83 -18.89 14.31 3.18
CA GLY A 83 -19.51 14.43 1.87
C GLY A 83 -18.52 14.29 0.70
N VAL A 84 -17.52 13.42 0.85
CA VAL A 84 -16.49 13.13 -0.16
C VAL A 84 -16.58 11.68 -0.63
N GLU A 85 -15.78 11.33 -1.66
CA GLU A 85 -15.74 9.94 -2.14
C GLU A 85 -14.93 9.04 -1.19
N TRP A 86 -15.38 7.80 -1.06
CA TRP A 86 -14.56 6.75 -0.44
C TRP A 86 -13.44 6.32 -1.38
N ALA A 87 -12.23 6.13 -0.86
CA ALA A 87 -11.03 5.76 -1.61
C ALA A 87 -11.12 4.31 -2.12
N ASP A 88 -11.90 4.09 -3.17
CA ASP A 88 -11.97 2.82 -3.91
C ASP A 88 -10.93 2.83 -5.03
N PHE A 89 -9.91 1.95 -4.92
CA PHE A 89 -8.85 1.82 -5.92
C PHE A 89 -9.26 0.98 -7.13
N ILE A 90 -10.45 0.39 -7.12
CA ILE A 90 -10.87 -0.60 -8.13
C ILE A 90 -11.94 -0.03 -9.06
N SER A 91 -12.82 0.81 -8.57
CA SER A 91 -13.96 1.28 -9.36
C SER A 91 -14.60 2.55 -8.79
N GLY A 92 -15.53 3.13 -9.56
CA GLY A 92 -16.32 4.28 -9.12
C GLY A 92 -15.64 5.62 -9.37
N PRO A 93 -16.27 6.73 -8.88
CA PRO A 93 -15.78 8.08 -9.10
C PRO A 93 -14.40 8.37 -8.52
N SER A 94 -13.99 7.62 -7.49
CA SER A 94 -12.66 7.73 -6.89
C SER A 94 -11.52 7.49 -7.89
N LEU A 95 -11.74 6.69 -8.95
CA LEU A 95 -10.73 6.47 -9.98
C LEU A 95 -10.35 7.75 -10.74
N ASP A 96 -11.31 8.63 -11.00
CA ASP A 96 -11.04 9.92 -11.64
C ASP A 96 -10.24 10.84 -10.71
N ILE A 97 -10.55 10.83 -9.42
CA ILE A 97 -9.83 11.59 -8.39
C ILE A 97 -8.39 11.06 -8.27
N LEU A 98 -8.22 9.74 -8.20
CA LEU A 98 -6.89 9.11 -8.18
C LEU A 98 -6.10 9.43 -9.45
N SER A 99 -6.73 9.39 -10.62
CA SER A 99 -6.08 9.75 -11.89
C SER A 99 -5.60 11.21 -11.89
N ASN A 100 -6.44 12.15 -11.43
CA ASN A 100 -6.07 13.56 -11.31
C ASN A 100 -4.92 13.76 -10.30
N SER A 101 -4.95 13.05 -9.19
CA SER A 101 -3.89 13.06 -8.17
C SER A 101 -2.58 12.50 -8.74
N LEU A 102 -2.63 11.43 -9.55
CA LEU A 102 -1.49 10.88 -10.24
C LEU A 102 -0.89 11.88 -11.24
N ASP A 103 -1.74 12.60 -11.97
CA ASP A 103 -1.31 13.67 -12.88
C ASP A 103 -0.60 14.80 -12.14
N LYS A 104 -1.05 15.13 -10.94
CA LYS A 104 -0.38 16.10 -10.07
C LYS A 104 0.96 15.56 -9.60
N ALA A 105 1.02 14.33 -9.09
CA ALA A 105 2.25 13.69 -8.62
C ALA A 105 3.32 13.64 -9.71
N LEU A 106 2.93 13.30 -10.95
CA LEU A 106 3.84 13.30 -12.12
C LEU A 106 4.37 14.68 -12.50
N ARG A 107 3.63 15.74 -12.24
CA ARG A 107 4.09 17.12 -12.55
C ARG A 107 5.02 17.67 -11.49
N THR A 108 4.98 17.14 -10.28
CA THR A 108 5.71 17.67 -9.12
C THR A 108 6.80 16.71 -8.63
N ASP A 109 6.96 15.55 -9.30
CA ASP A 109 7.85 14.45 -8.88
C ASP A 109 7.68 14.16 -7.38
N GLU A 110 6.40 14.04 -6.95
CA GLU A 110 5.99 13.99 -5.56
C GLU A 110 6.62 12.81 -4.81
N ILE A 111 7.42 13.11 -3.81
CA ILE A 111 7.91 12.11 -2.86
C ILE A 111 7.15 12.30 -1.54
N PRO A 112 6.23 11.39 -1.16
CA PRO A 112 5.51 11.51 0.09
C PRO A 112 6.47 11.36 1.27
N TYR A 113 6.16 12.04 2.39
CA TYR A 113 7.02 12.00 3.59
C TYR A 113 8.48 12.36 3.27
N LEU A 114 8.67 13.38 2.45
CA LEU A 114 9.97 13.81 1.91
C LEU A 114 11.13 13.82 2.93
N PRO A 115 10.95 14.31 4.18
CA PRO A 115 12.05 14.32 5.17
C PRO A 115 12.60 12.93 5.51
N THR A 116 11.81 11.87 5.25
CA THR A 116 12.20 10.48 5.51
C THR A 116 12.59 9.76 4.24
N LEU A 117 11.75 9.86 3.20
CA LEU A 117 11.90 9.03 2.00
C LEU A 117 12.95 9.55 1.01
N TYR A 118 13.30 10.84 1.01
CA TYR A 118 14.31 11.38 0.08
C TYR A 118 15.69 10.69 0.20
N GLN A 119 15.96 10.01 1.32
CA GLN A 119 17.18 9.25 1.54
C GLN A 119 17.21 7.93 0.76
N TYR A 120 16.04 7.44 0.35
CA TYR A 120 15.86 6.12 -0.26
C TYR A 120 15.29 6.18 -1.68
N ILE A 121 14.69 7.30 -2.08
CA ILE A 121 13.97 7.46 -3.34
C ILE A 121 14.44 8.77 -4.00
N SER A 122 14.93 8.67 -5.24
CA SER A 122 15.25 9.87 -6.03
C SER A 122 14.00 10.41 -6.77
N GLU A 123 14.07 11.64 -7.24
CA GLU A 123 13.01 12.24 -8.06
C GLU A 123 12.80 11.45 -9.36
N GLU A 124 13.87 10.95 -9.99
CA GLU A 124 13.79 10.12 -11.20
C GLU A 124 13.08 8.80 -10.92
N GLU A 125 13.36 8.14 -9.79
CA GLU A 125 12.68 6.92 -9.38
C GLU A 125 11.20 7.18 -9.09
N ALA A 126 10.88 8.29 -8.43
CA ALA A 126 9.50 8.68 -8.18
C ALA A 126 8.72 8.90 -9.48
N ALA A 127 9.31 9.63 -10.42
CA ALA A 127 8.72 9.87 -11.75
C ALA A 127 8.48 8.55 -12.51
N GLU A 128 9.45 7.63 -12.50
CA GLU A 128 9.31 6.32 -13.15
C GLU A 128 8.18 5.49 -12.50
N ARG A 129 8.10 5.46 -11.18
CA ARG A 129 7.04 4.73 -10.46
C ARG A 129 5.65 5.27 -10.76
N TYR A 130 5.48 6.59 -10.80
CA TYR A 130 4.21 7.20 -11.19
C TYR A 130 3.87 6.96 -12.67
N ALA A 131 4.86 6.98 -13.56
CA ALA A 131 4.65 6.63 -14.96
C ALA A 131 4.22 5.16 -15.12
N ASN A 132 4.82 4.25 -14.35
CA ASN A 132 4.44 2.84 -14.31
C ASN A 132 3.02 2.65 -13.75
N LEU A 133 2.63 3.40 -12.71
CA LEU A 133 1.27 3.37 -12.16
C LEU A 133 0.24 3.88 -13.20
N ARG A 134 0.59 4.93 -13.97
CA ARG A 134 -0.25 5.41 -15.07
C ARG A 134 -0.44 4.35 -16.16
N ASN A 135 0.63 3.67 -16.55
CA ASN A 135 0.57 2.58 -17.52
C ASN A 135 -0.27 1.41 -16.99
N PHE A 136 -0.15 1.09 -15.69
CA PHE A 136 -0.98 0.08 -15.05
C PHE A 136 -2.45 0.45 -15.11
N TYR A 137 -2.81 1.67 -14.73
CA TYR A 137 -4.18 2.16 -14.82
C TYR A 137 -4.72 2.13 -16.25
N ALA A 138 -3.94 2.57 -17.22
CA ALA A 138 -4.33 2.54 -18.62
C ALA A 138 -4.60 1.12 -19.15
N ASN A 139 -3.88 0.11 -18.66
CA ASN A 139 -4.02 -1.28 -19.07
C ASN A 139 -5.15 -2.03 -18.34
N TYR A 140 -5.37 -1.74 -17.06
CA TYR A 140 -6.25 -2.54 -16.21
C TYR A 140 -7.49 -1.76 -15.71
N GLY A 141 -7.51 -0.44 -15.84
CA GLY A 141 -8.65 0.41 -15.46
C GLY A 141 -8.84 0.60 -13.96
N HIS A 142 -7.84 0.31 -13.15
CA HIS A 142 -7.88 0.47 -11.70
C HIS A 142 -6.49 0.75 -11.12
N PHE A 143 -6.42 1.16 -9.84
CA PHE A 143 -5.18 1.48 -9.13
C PHE A 143 -4.77 0.41 -8.11
N TRP A 144 -5.43 -0.74 -8.09
CA TRP A 144 -5.12 -1.82 -7.15
C TRP A 144 -3.87 -2.59 -7.61
N VAL A 145 -2.70 -2.11 -7.20
CA VAL A 145 -1.40 -2.73 -7.48
C VAL A 145 -1.03 -3.62 -6.31
N GLY A 146 -0.96 -4.92 -6.54
CA GLY A 146 -0.52 -5.89 -5.54
C GLY A 146 1.00 -6.02 -5.49
N THR A 147 1.51 -6.64 -4.44
CA THR A 147 2.93 -6.96 -4.23
C THR A 147 3.21 -8.47 -4.27
N GLY A 148 2.18 -9.27 -4.52
CA GLY A 148 2.25 -10.74 -4.53
C GLY A 148 2.45 -11.35 -5.92
N PRO A 149 2.40 -12.70 -6.02
CA PRO A 149 2.60 -13.44 -7.25
C PRO A 149 1.44 -13.32 -8.25
N TYR A 150 0.37 -12.64 -7.88
CA TYR A 150 -0.80 -12.41 -8.72
C TYR A 150 -1.15 -10.93 -8.74
N TYR A 151 -1.61 -10.43 -9.88
CA TYR A 151 -2.21 -9.12 -10.01
C TYR A 151 -3.69 -9.23 -10.37
N LEU A 152 -4.47 -8.21 -10.01
CA LEU A 152 -5.87 -8.09 -10.38
C LEU A 152 -5.93 -7.70 -11.86
N ALA A 153 -6.41 -8.62 -12.70
CA ALA A 153 -6.58 -8.37 -14.15
C ALA A 153 -7.96 -7.79 -14.47
N GLY A 154 -8.92 -7.94 -13.58
CA GLY A 154 -10.25 -7.36 -13.73
C GLY A 154 -11.13 -7.59 -12.51
N ALA A 155 -12.01 -6.63 -12.23
CA ALA A 155 -13.00 -6.71 -11.17
C ALA A 155 -14.38 -6.39 -11.73
N TYR A 156 -15.31 -7.31 -11.54
CA TYR A 156 -16.68 -7.25 -12.04
C TYR A 156 -17.64 -7.26 -10.85
N LYS A 157 -17.90 -6.07 -10.32
CA LYS A 157 -18.69 -5.92 -9.06
C LYS A 157 -20.11 -6.46 -9.17
N ALA A 158 -20.77 -6.28 -10.30
CA ALA A 158 -22.15 -6.74 -10.52
C ALA A 158 -22.26 -8.28 -10.45
N GLU A 159 -21.22 -8.97 -10.91
CA GLU A 159 -21.13 -10.43 -10.91
C GLU A 159 -20.43 -10.98 -9.67
N SER A 160 -19.88 -10.12 -8.81
CA SER A 160 -19.03 -10.48 -7.66
C SER A 160 -17.83 -11.35 -8.07
N VAL A 161 -17.19 -11.02 -9.21
CA VAL A 161 -16.07 -11.76 -9.77
C VAL A 161 -14.83 -10.89 -9.78
N ALA A 162 -13.72 -11.45 -9.27
CA ALA A 162 -12.37 -10.90 -9.44
C ALA A 162 -11.51 -11.90 -10.23
N VAL A 163 -10.81 -11.40 -11.25
CA VAL A 163 -9.90 -12.20 -12.06
C VAL A 163 -8.47 -11.85 -11.67
N LEU A 164 -7.77 -12.85 -11.13
CA LEU A 164 -6.37 -12.76 -10.79
C LEU A 164 -5.53 -13.45 -11.86
N THR A 165 -4.44 -12.82 -12.27
CA THR A 165 -3.50 -13.39 -13.23
C THR A 165 -2.12 -13.52 -12.58
N ASN A 166 -1.43 -14.62 -12.83
CA ASN A 166 -0.09 -14.85 -12.34
C ASN A 166 0.87 -13.78 -12.90
N TYR A 167 1.77 -13.30 -12.06
CA TYR A 167 2.86 -12.41 -12.43
C TYR A 167 4.14 -13.23 -12.68
N PRO A 168 4.51 -13.51 -13.94
CA PRO A 168 5.60 -14.43 -14.26
C PRO A 168 6.99 -13.98 -13.77
N ALA A 169 7.16 -12.69 -13.53
CA ALA A 169 8.41 -12.12 -13.04
C ALA A 169 8.46 -11.99 -11.51
N TYR A 170 7.51 -12.63 -10.79
CA TYR A 170 7.54 -12.63 -9.33
C TYR A 170 8.80 -13.36 -8.83
N PRO A 171 9.59 -12.75 -7.93
CA PRO A 171 10.92 -13.26 -7.60
C PRO A 171 10.94 -14.56 -6.78
N ASP A 172 9.85 -14.88 -6.08
CA ASP A 172 9.74 -16.11 -5.29
C ASP A 172 9.10 -17.22 -6.13
N GLU A 173 9.91 -18.21 -6.52
CA GLU A 173 9.41 -19.37 -7.26
C GLU A 173 8.60 -20.31 -6.35
N ALA A 174 7.56 -20.95 -6.91
CA ALA A 174 6.73 -21.91 -6.17
C ALA A 174 7.54 -23.10 -5.64
N SER A 175 8.60 -23.50 -6.36
CA SER A 175 9.53 -24.56 -5.98
C SER A 175 10.27 -24.29 -4.65
N ARG A 176 10.31 -23.05 -4.18
CA ARG A 176 10.85 -22.70 -2.85
C ARG A 176 10.23 -23.53 -1.72
N TRP A 177 9.00 -23.99 -1.89
CA TRP A 177 8.25 -24.71 -0.86
C TRP A 177 8.22 -26.22 -1.06
N ASP A 178 8.86 -26.77 -2.11
CA ASP A 178 8.83 -28.20 -2.44
C ASP A 178 9.39 -29.07 -1.29
N TRP A 179 10.36 -28.56 -0.53
CA TRP A 179 10.91 -29.23 0.63
C TRP A 179 9.89 -29.50 1.76
N LEU A 180 8.76 -28.80 1.77
CA LEU A 180 7.66 -29.06 2.72
C LEU A 180 6.84 -30.31 2.37
N VAL A 181 6.89 -30.74 1.12
CA VAL A 181 6.06 -31.85 0.59
C VAL A 181 6.81 -33.17 0.62
N GLU A 182 8.15 -33.15 0.70
CA GLU A 182 9.02 -34.34 0.70
C GLU A 182 9.18 -35.01 2.09
N ARG A 183 8.14 -35.00 2.92
CA ARG A 183 8.16 -35.70 4.22
C ARG A 183 7.28 -36.92 4.23
#